data_e18e6ca7dea3bc28fe4613a48ea1f445
#
_entry.id   e18e6ca7dea3bc28fe4613a48ea1f445
#
_cell.length_a   1.000
_cell.length_b   1.000
_cell.length_c   1.000
_cell.angle_alpha   90.00
_cell.angle_beta   90.00
_cell.angle_gamma   90.00
#
_symmetry.space_group_name_H-M   'P 1'
#
loop_
_entity.id
_entity.type
_entity.pdbx_description
1 polymer ?
#
loop_
_entity_poly.entity_id
_entity_poly.type
_entity_poly.pdbx_seq_one_letter_code
_entity_poly.pdbx_strand_id
1 'polypeptide(L)'
;MLRVEHVTTGYGKKQVLTDVSFEVEKGDAVLLNGGNGSGKSTVLKTIYGLLKSWTSDGKIHFEGNDITALPVSEMIRRGIVYMPQKKNVFEDFTIEENLLTSAGIYPKAEAKKRTDKVFEILPKLKAMRKRTPFNLSGGERQLLAFGIALVHSPKLFLLDEPFAGVDADNSQVLYQCIKRLTKENITFIIVEHKMQLLEDIINKKIKLNLGELEK
;
A
#
# COMPACT_ATOMS: atom_id res chain seq x y z
N MET A 1 -14.18 -1.35 8.70
CA MET A 1 -13.79 -1.79 7.37
C MET A 1 -12.75 -2.91 7.42
N LEU A 2 -11.60 -2.71 8.09
CA LEU A 2 -10.60 -3.72 8.38
C LEU A 2 -10.56 -3.96 9.89
N ARG A 3 -10.46 -5.23 10.31
CA ARG A 3 -10.28 -5.64 11.70
C ARG A 3 -9.18 -6.68 11.77
N VAL A 4 -8.18 -6.42 12.57
CA VAL A 4 -7.03 -7.29 12.84
C VAL A 4 -7.15 -7.72 14.29
N GLU A 5 -7.11 -9.02 14.57
CA GLU A 5 -7.35 -9.60 15.91
C GLU A 5 -6.26 -10.62 16.22
N HIS A 6 -5.61 -10.46 17.35
CA HIS A 6 -4.65 -11.40 17.95
C HIS A 6 -3.57 -11.91 17.00
N VAL A 7 -3.11 -11.06 16.05
CA VAL A 7 -2.14 -11.47 15.03
C VAL A 7 -0.74 -11.59 15.61
N THR A 8 -0.22 -12.81 15.61
CA THR A 8 1.17 -13.14 15.93
C THR A 8 1.83 -13.75 14.71
N THR A 9 2.96 -13.19 14.24
CA THR A 9 3.64 -13.65 13.03
C THR A 9 5.10 -13.20 12.96
N GLY A 10 5.82 -13.66 11.92
CA GLY A 10 7.21 -13.31 11.68
C GLY A 10 7.78 -13.97 10.45
N TYR A 11 9.10 -14.17 10.43
CA TYR A 11 9.84 -14.75 9.31
C TYR A 11 10.61 -16.01 9.76
N GLY A 12 10.31 -17.13 9.15
CA GLY A 12 10.89 -18.42 9.52
C GLY A 12 10.60 -18.75 10.97
N LYS A 13 11.62 -18.74 11.85
CA LYS A 13 11.48 -18.96 13.30
C LYS A 13 11.51 -17.65 14.12
N LYS A 14 11.75 -16.50 13.47
CA LYS A 14 11.86 -15.20 14.15
C LYS A 14 10.49 -14.56 14.23
N GLN A 15 9.92 -14.49 15.43
CA GLN A 15 8.70 -13.73 15.70
C GLN A 15 8.98 -12.22 15.58
N VAL A 16 8.06 -11.48 14.98
CA VAL A 16 8.14 -10.03 14.76
C VAL A 16 6.91 -9.31 15.30
N LEU A 17 5.73 -9.92 15.22
CA LEU A 17 4.51 -9.38 15.80
C LEU A 17 3.99 -10.31 16.88
N THR A 18 3.48 -9.73 17.97
CA THR A 18 2.92 -10.43 19.12
C THR A 18 1.56 -9.82 19.44
N ASP A 19 0.51 -10.61 19.30
CA ASP A 19 -0.86 -10.28 19.72
C ASP A 19 -1.36 -8.90 19.26
N VAL A 20 -1.14 -8.60 17.96
CA VAL A 20 -1.53 -7.31 17.38
C VAL A 20 -3.01 -7.29 17.04
N SER A 21 -3.76 -6.34 17.64
CA SER A 21 -5.20 -6.18 17.41
C SER A 21 -5.57 -4.71 17.22
N PHE A 22 -6.21 -4.36 16.09
CA PHE A 22 -6.70 -3.01 15.81
C PHE A 22 -7.79 -3.01 14.73
N GLU A 23 -8.51 -1.91 14.64
CA GLU A 23 -9.55 -1.70 13.63
C GLU A 23 -9.26 -0.45 12.80
N VAL A 24 -9.73 -0.46 11.56
CA VAL A 24 -9.68 0.68 10.61
C VAL A 24 -11.06 0.83 9.99
N GLU A 25 -11.59 2.03 10.03
CA GLU A 25 -12.88 2.34 9.42
C GLU A 25 -12.74 2.74 7.95
N LYS A 26 -13.84 2.74 7.23
CA LYS A 26 -13.85 3.16 5.83
C LYS A 26 -13.57 4.66 5.73
N GLY A 27 -12.62 5.01 4.87
CA GLY A 27 -12.19 6.40 4.68
C GLY A 27 -11.11 6.86 5.67
N ASP A 28 -10.71 6.01 6.63
CA ASP A 28 -9.58 6.33 7.50
C ASP A 28 -8.27 6.46 6.72
N ALA A 29 -7.47 7.41 7.11
CA ALA A 29 -6.05 7.50 6.77
C ALA A 29 -5.22 7.26 8.02
N VAL A 30 -4.79 6.01 8.19
CA VAL A 30 -4.08 5.53 9.38
C VAL A 30 -2.58 5.64 9.19
N LEU A 31 -1.89 6.31 10.09
CA LEU A 31 -0.43 6.25 10.19
C LEU A 31 -0.03 5.11 11.13
N LEU A 32 0.67 4.12 10.60
CA LEU A 32 1.31 3.08 11.38
C LEU A 32 2.72 3.52 11.74
N ASN A 33 2.92 3.95 12.98
CA ASN A 33 4.15 4.54 13.49
C ASN A 33 4.94 3.56 14.38
N GLY A 34 6.23 3.82 14.60
CA GLY A 34 7.12 3.03 15.45
C GLY A 34 8.57 3.07 14.99
N GLY A 35 9.48 2.64 15.83
CA GLY A 35 10.91 2.58 15.52
C GLY A 35 11.24 1.64 14.34
N ASN A 36 12.48 1.72 13.84
CA ASN A 36 12.97 0.76 12.86
C ASN A 36 12.96 -0.65 13.46
N GLY A 37 12.45 -1.62 12.69
CA GLY A 37 12.34 -3.01 13.18
C GLY A 37 11.15 -3.28 14.09
N SER A 38 10.26 -2.30 14.37
CA SER A 38 9.09 -2.51 15.24
C SER A 38 8.00 -3.40 14.64
N GLY A 39 8.09 -3.79 13.36
CA GLY A 39 7.13 -4.69 12.73
C GLY A 39 6.12 -4.03 11.77
N LYS A 40 6.22 -2.72 11.49
CA LYS A 40 5.26 -1.98 10.63
C LYS A 40 5.02 -2.64 9.27
N SER A 41 6.08 -2.86 8.50
CA SER A 41 5.99 -3.53 7.20
C SER A 41 5.48 -4.98 7.32
N THR A 42 5.73 -5.63 8.47
CA THR A 42 5.22 -6.97 8.76
C THR A 42 3.69 -6.95 8.92
N VAL A 43 3.14 -5.94 9.60
CA VAL A 43 1.68 -5.72 9.68
C VAL A 43 1.08 -5.58 8.29
N LEU A 44 1.62 -4.69 7.43
CA LEU A 44 1.11 -4.49 6.07
C LEU A 44 1.15 -5.78 5.25
N LYS A 45 2.27 -6.50 5.31
CA LYS A 45 2.45 -7.78 4.60
C LYS A 45 1.48 -8.86 5.09
N THR A 46 1.18 -8.88 6.38
CA THR A 46 0.24 -9.85 6.95
C THR A 46 -1.20 -9.54 6.52
N ILE A 47 -1.61 -8.27 6.55
CA ILE A 47 -2.92 -7.85 6.03
C ILE A 47 -3.05 -8.19 4.55
N TYR A 48 -1.98 -8.04 3.77
CA TYR A 48 -1.97 -8.34 2.33
C TYR A 48 -1.86 -9.82 1.99
N GLY A 49 -1.71 -10.71 3.00
CA GLY A 49 -1.63 -12.16 2.78
C GLY A 49 -0.25 -12.69 2.36
N LEU A 50 0.82 -11.86 2.43
CA LEU A 50 2.20 -12.29 2.22
C LEU A 50 2.78 -13.04 3.42
N LEU A 51 2.25 -12.81 4.61
CA LEU A 51 2.57 -13.51 5.84
C LEU A 51 1.27 -14.03 6.46
N LYS A 52 1.34 -15.17 7.11
CA LYS A 52 0.18 -15.77 7.80
C LYS A 52 0.33 -15.59 9.30
N SER A 53 -0.78 -15.46 10.03
CA SER A 53 -0.74 -15.59 11.48
C SER A 53 -0.26 -16.99 11.88
N TRP A 54 0.53 -17.05 12.95
CA TRP A 54 1.05 -18.33 13.49
C TRP A 54 0.11 -18.93 14.52
N THR A 55 -0.83 -18.13 15.03
CA THR A 55 -1.80 -18.54 16.03
C THR A 55 -3.17 -18.79 15.40
N SER A 56 -3.95 -19.70 15.95
CA SER A 56 -5.28 -20.06 15.43
C SER A 56 -6.35 -18.98 15.71
N ASP A 57 -6.13 -18.15 16.72
CA ASP A 57 -6.97 -17.02 17.12
C ASP A 57 -6.68 -15.75 16.36
N GLY A 58 -5.50 -15.67 15.70
CA GLY A 58 -5.16 -14.54 14.85
C GLY A 58 -6.04 -14.46 13.61
N LYS A 59 -6.88 -13.42 13.53
CA LYS A 59 -7.84 -13.20 12.44
C LYS A 59 -7.70 -11.83 11.81
N ILE A 60 -8.00 -11.78 10.52
CA ILE A 60 -8.08 -10.52 9.75
C ILE A 60 -9.39 -10.53 8.98
N HIS A 61 -10.23 -9.51 9.24
CA HIS A 61 -11.51 -9.34 8.56
C HIS A 61 -11.49 -8.06 7.70
N PHE A 62 -12.01 -8.16 6.49
CA PHE A 62 -12.19 -7.04 5.59
C PHE A 62 -13.61 -7.00 5.05
N GLU A 63 -14.31 -5.87 5.25
CA GLU A 63 -15.72 -5.70 4.90
C GLU A 63 -16.60 -6.86 5.46
N GLY A 64 -16.32 -7.30 6.68
CA GLY A 64 -17.06 -8.37 7.37
C GLY A 64 -16.66 -9.80 6.98
N ASN A 65 -15.76 -9.98 6.03
CA ASN A 65 -15.31 -11.29 5.58
C ASN A 65 -13.94 -11.66 6.18
N ASP A 66 -13.76 -12.90 6.60
CA ASP A 66 -12.45 -13.42 7.01
C ASP A 66 -11.53 -13.53 5.78
N ILE A 67 -10.39 -12.85 5.85
CA ILE A 67 -9.35 -12.84 4.80
C ILE A 67 -8.02 -13.45 5.28
N THR A 68 -7.96 -13.99 6.46
CA THR A 68 -6.75 -14.42 7.17
C THR A 68 -5.85 -15.35 6.36
N ALA A 69 -6.43 -16.25 5.57
CA ALA A 69 -5.70 -17.25 4.80
C ALA A 69 -5.80 -17.08 3.28
N LEU A 70 -6.40 -15.98 2.82
CA LEU A 70 -6.60 -15.76 1.40
C LEU A 70 -5.28 -15.45 0.68
N PRO A 71 -5.13 -15.89 -0.58
CA PRO A 71 -3.96 -15.57 -1.39
C PRO A 71 -4.00 -14.10 -1.85
N VAL A 72 -2.84 -13.54 -2.20
CA VAL A 72 -2.68 -12.16 -2.67
C VAL A 72 -3.63 -11.82 -3.83
N SER A 73 -3.87 -12.75 -4.76
CA SER A 73 -4.80 -12.54 -5.88
C SER A 73 -6.23 -12.23 -5.42
N GLU A 74 -6.68 -12.84 -4.33
CA GLU A 74 -7.98 -12.53 -3.73
C GLU A 74 -7.97 -11.19 -2.99
N MET A 75 -6.86 -10.80 -2.37
CA MET A 75 -6.72 -9.48 -1.76
C MET A 75 -6.93 -8.37 -2.80
N ILE A 76 -6.26 -8.49 -3.96
CA ILE A 76 -6.40 -7.53 -5.06
C ILE A 76 -7.87 -7.46 -5.55
N ARG A 77 -8.52 -8.62 -5.76
CA ARG A 77 -9.93 -8.67 -6.20
C ARG A 77 -10.89 -8.02 -5.21
N ARG A 78 -10.60 -8.09 -3.93
CA ARG A 78 -11.38 -7.43 -2.88
C ARG A 78 -11.07 -5.93 -2.74
N GLY A 79 -10.04 -5.44 -3.44
CA GLY A 79 -9.62 -4.05 -3.42
C GLY A 79 -8.63 -3.73 -2.30
N ILE A 80 -7.92 -4.73 -1.77
CA ILE A 80 -6.76 -4.50 -0.88
C ILE A 80 -5.51 -4.50 -1.75
N VAL A 81 -4.75 -3.41 -1.73
CA VAL A 81 -3.54 -3.25 -2.54
C VAL A 81 -2.38 -2.83 -1.65
N TYR A 82 -1.23 -3.42 -1.88
CA TYR A 82 0.00 -3.14 -1.15
C TYR A 82 1.07 -2.57 -2.07
N MET A 83 1.63 -1.44 -1.69
CA MET A 83 2.80 -0.84 -2.32
C MET A 83 4.01 -1.03 -1.41
N PRO A 84 4.94 -1.93 -1.76
CA PRO A 84 6.15 -2.14 -0.98
C PRO A 84 7.16 -0.99 -1.16
N GLN A 85 8.05 -0.83 -0.19
CA GLN A 85 9.12 0.18 -0.22
C GLN A 85 10.08 0.01 -1.43
N LYS A 86 10.35 -1.24 -1.84
CA LYS A 86 11.33 -1.56 -2.89
C LYS A 86 10.81 -2.66 -3.83
N LYS A 87 11.46 -2.82 -5.00
CA LYS A 87 11.15 -3.85 -6.02
C LYS A 87 9.69 -3.81 -6.48
N ASN A 88 9.24 -2.62 -6.84
CA ASN A 88 7.85 -2.32 -7.14
C ASN A 88 7.62 -1.89 -8.60
N VAL A 89 8.63 -2.02 -9.47
CA VAL A 89 8.55 -1.72 -10.91
C VAL A 89 9.27 -2.80 -11.72
N PHE A 90 8.85 -2.98 -12.98
CA PHE A 90 9.52 -3.84 -13.96
C PHE A 90 10.50 -2.98 -14.74
N GLU A 91 11.81 -3.17 -14.52
CA GLU A 91 12.88 -2.29 -15.02
C GLU A 91 12.97 -2.23 -16.56
N ASP A 92 12.66 -3.34 -17.24
CA ASP A 92 12.77 -3.47 -18.70
C ASP A 92 11.52 -2.99 -19.45
N PHE A 93 10.44 -2.68 -18.74
CA PHE A 93 9.18 -2.24 -19.31
C PHE A 93 9.06 -0.72 -19.25
N THR A 94 8.44 -0.13 -20.25
CA THR A 94 8.04 1.29 -20.20
C THR A 94 7.02 1.53 -19.06
N ILE A 95 6.80 2.77 -18.70
CA ILE A 95 5.76 3.15 -17.72
C ILE A 95 4.39 2.60 -18.13
N GLU A 96 4.03 2.73 -19.42
CA GLU A 96 2.75 2.22 -19.92
C GLU A 96 2.67 0.69 -19.83
N GLU A 97 3.74 -0.01 -20.18
CA GLU A 97 3.82 -1.47 -20.09
C GLU A 97 3.80 -1.95 -18.63
N ASN A 98 4.46 -1.25 -17.71
CA ASN A 98 4.38 -1.52 -16.27
C ASN A 98 2.92 -1.49 -15.78
N LEU A 99 2.17 -0.45 -16.13
CA LEU A 99 0.77 -0.31 -15.73
C LEU A 99 -0.12 -1.38 -16.39
N LEU A 100 0.05 -1.63 -17.70
CA LEU A 100 -0.72 -2.65 -18.42
C LEU A 100 -0.44 -4.06 -17.91
N THR A 101 0.83 -4.38 -17.62
CA THR A 101 1.24 -5.69 -17.08
C THR A 101 0.64 -5.91 -15.69
N SER A 102 0.69 -4.89 -14.83
CA SER A 102 0.03 -4.97 -13.52
C SER A 102 -1.48 -5.16 -13.65
N ALA A 103 -2.11 -4.49 -14.62
CA ALA A 103 -3.53 -4.64 -14.92
C ALA A 103 -3.89 -5.98 -15.61
N GLY A 104 -2.90 -6.82 -15.92
CA GLY A 104 -3.09 -8.07 -16.70
C GLY A 104 -4.01 -9.12 -16.06
N ILE A 105 -4.36 -8.96 -14.78
CA ILE A 105 -5.39 -9.78 -14.11
C ILE A 105 -6.82 -9.45 -14.57
N TYR A 106 -7.02 -8.35 -15.28
CA TYR A 106 -8.30 -7.90 -15.82
C TYR A 106 -8.39 -8.18 -17.33
N PRO A 107 -9.61 -8.26 -17.92
CA PRO A 107 -9.77 -8.30 -19.36
C PRO A 107 -9.08 -7.11 -20.05
N LYS A 108 -8.53 -7.31 -21.24
CA LYS A 108 -7.69 -6.33 -21.98
C LYS A 108 -8.31 -4.92 -22.06
N ALA A 109 -9.62 -4.83 -22.35
CA ALA A 109 -10.32 -3.54 -22.41
C ALA A 109 -10.38 -2.83 -21.04
N GLU A 110 -10.62 -3.60 -19.97
CA GLU A 110 -10.64 -3.08 -18.61
C GLU A 110 -9.24 -2.68 -18.14
N ALA A 111 -8.21 -3.48 -18.45
CA ALA A 111 -6.81 -3.16 -18.15
C ALA A 111 -6.41 -1.82 -18.77
N LYS A 112 -6.76 -1.59 -20.04
CA LYS A 112 -6.52 -0.31 -20.72
C LYS A 112 -7.24 0.84 -20.03
N LYS A 113 -8.53 0.70 -19.74
CA LYS A 113 -9.33 1.73 -19.05
C LYS A 113 -8.74 2.10 -17.68
N ARG A 114 -8.28 1.11 -16.92
CA ARG A 114 -7.63 1.32 -15.63
C ARG A 114 -6.29 2.06 -15.76
N THR A 115 -5.50 1.71 -16.76
CA THR A 115 -4.24 2.39 -17.09
C THR A 115 -4.50 3.85 -17.49
N ASP A 116 -5.48 4.10 -18.34
CA ASP A 116 -5.87 5.45 -18.76
C ASP A 116 -6.32 6.30 -17.55
N LYS A 117 -7.10 5.72 -16.62
CA LYS A 117 -7.49 6.37 -15.36
C LYS A 117 -6.29 6.73 -14.48
N VAL A 118 -5.27 5.88 -14.39
CA VAL A 118 -4.02 6.20 -13.68
C VAL A 118 -3.34 7.40 -14.34
N PHE A 119 -3.28 7.47 -15.66
CA PHE A 119 -2.72 8.61 -16.37
C PHE A 119 -3.51 9.92 -16.19
N GLU A 120 -4.81 9.84 -15.95
CA GLU A 120 -5.63 11.02 -15.57
C GLU A 120 -5.31 11.51 -14.15
N ILE A 121 -5.06 10.58 -13.23
CA ILE A 121 -4.73 10.90 -11.82
C ILE A 121 -3.27 11.36 -11.70
N LEU A 122 -2.37 10.79 -12.51
CA LEU A 122 -0.93 11.05 -12.53
C LEU A 122 -0.47 11.52 -13.92
N PRO A 123 -0.80 12.77 -14.34
CA PRO A 123 -0.44 13.29 -15.66
C PRO A 123 1.06 13.29 -15.95
N LYS A 124 1.89 13.40 -14.90
CA LYS A 124 3.35 13.31 -15.00
C LYS A 124 3.79 11.96 -15.56
N LEU A 125 3.19 10.85 -15.13
CA LEU A 125 3.46 9.52 -15.70
C LEU A 125 3.03 9.42 -17.17
N LYS A 126 1.89 10.04 -17.53
CA LYS A 126 1.40 10.08 -18.90
C LYS A 126 2.41 10.75 -19.84
N ALA A 127 2.99 11.88 -19.41
CA ALA A 127 4.01 12.61 -20.17
C ALA A 127 5.27 11.76 -20.44
N MET A 128 5.58 10.82 -19.55
CA MET A 128 6.76 9.96 -19.59
C MET A 128 6.42 8.51 -19.99
N ARG A 129 5.21 8.21 -20.47
CA ARG A 129 4.69 6.84 -20.61
C ARG A 129 5.58 5.86 -21.38
N LYS A 130 6.42 6.37 -22.30
CA LYS A 130 7.33 5.58 -23.14
C LYS A 130 8.73 5.40 -22.52
N ARG A 131 9.02 6.04 -21.37
CA ARG A 131 10.30 5.86 -20.66
C ARG A 131 10.28 4.58 -19.87
N THR A 132 11.44 3.94 -19.74
CA THR A 132 11.68 2.81 -18.83
C THR A 132 12.11 3.32 -17.45
N PRO A 133 11.92 2.56 -16.37
CA PRO A 133 12.36 2.92 -15.02
C PRO A 133 13.86 3.26 -14.92
N PHE A 134 14.70 2.67 -15.74
CA PHE A 134 16.13 3.01 -15.80
C PHE A 134 16.38 4.51 -16.04
N ASN A 135 15.50 5.17 -16.81
CA ASN A 135 15.61 6.60 -17.17
C ASN A 135 14.76 7.51 -16.24
N LEU A 136 14.31 7.00 -15.08
CA LEU A 136 13.51 7.76 -14.11
C LEU A 136 14.35 8.14 -12.88
N SER A 137 14.08 9.30 -12.32
CA SER A 137 14.55 9.66 -10.98
C SER A 137 13.94 8.73 -9.92
N GLY A 138 14.52 8.72 -8.72
CA GLY A 138 13.94 7.95 -7.60
C GLY A 138 12.50 8.33 -7.29
N GLY A 139 12.18 9.63 -7.33
CA GLY A 139 10.81 10.11 -7.14
C GLY A 139 9.85 9.72 -8.26
N GLU A 140 10.29 9.75 -9.52
CA GLU A 140 9.50 9.29 -10.66
C GLU A 140 9.24 7.78 -10.63
N ARG A 141 10.23 6.98 -10.19
CA ARG A 141 10.03 5.54 -9.94
C ARG A 141 8.99 5.29 -8.87
N GLN A 142 8.99 6.09 -7.80
CA GLN A 142 8.03 5.96 -6.73
C GLN A 142 6.61 6.35 -7.18
N LEU A 143 6.46 7.38 -8.02
CA LEU A 143 5.19 7.70 -8.67
C LEU A 143 4.71 6.54 -9.56
N LEU A 144 5.61 5.90 -10.32
CA LEU A 144 5.27 4.73 -11.11
C LEU A 144 4.80 3.57 -10.24
N ALA A 145 5.50 3.29 -9.14
CA ALA A 145 5.11 2.25 -8.18
C ALA A 145 3.71 2.51 -7.58
N PHE A 146 3.43 3.78 -7.24
CA PHE A 146 2.11 4.19 -6.78
C PHE A 146 1.04 4.01 -7.87
N GLY A 147 1.35 4.36 -9.12
CA GLY A 147 0.48 4.13 -10.28
C GLY A 147 0.18 2.65 -10.53
N ILE A 148 1.20 1.78 -10.45
CA ILE A 148 1.07 0.32 -10.55
C ILE A 148 0.07 -0.21 -9.52
N ALA A 149 0.17 0.25 -8.28
CA ALA A 149 -0.76 -0.13 -7.24
C ALA A 149 -2.17 0.47 -7.48
N LEU A 150 -2.24 1.72 -7.94
CA LEU A 150 -3.50 2.44 -8.19
C LEU A 150 -4.33 1.83 -9.34
N VAL A 151 -3.69 1.16 -10.31
CA VAL A 151 -4.36 0.43 -11.41
C VAL A 151 -5.44 -0.53 -10.89
N HIS A 152 -5.25 -1.10 -9.70
CA HIS A 152 -6.20 -2.03 -9.10
C HIS A 152 -7.42 -1.37 -8.45
N SER A 153 -7.50 -0.03 -8.45
CA SER A 153 -8.60 0.74 -7.85
C SER A 153 -8.86 0.32 -6.39
N PRO A 154 -7.89 0.54 -5.49
CA PRO A 154 -7.96 0.06 -4.12
C PRO A 154 -9.14 0.65 -3.35
N LYS A 155 -9.72 -0.15 -2.45
CA LYS A 155 -10.60 0.29 -1.36
C LYS A 155 -9.77 0.50 -0.07
N LEU A 156 -8.76 -0.36 0.12
CA LEU A 156 -7.76 -0.27 1.17
C LEU A 156 -6.37 -0.25 0.53
N PHE A 157 -5.65 0.84 0.74
CA PHE A 157 -4.32 1.05 0.19
C PHE A 157 -3.27 0.97 1.31
N LEU A 158 -2.43 -0.04 1.26
CA LEU A 158 -1.34 -0.28 2.20
C LEU A 158 -0.05 0.30 1.59
N LEU A 159 0.48 1.36 2.17
CA LEU A 159 1.66 2.06 1.67
C LEU A 159 2.84 1.90 2.63
N ASP A 160 3.93 1.32 2.14
CA ASP A 160 5.15 1.08 2.91
C ASP A 160 6.23 2.09 2.48
N GLU A 161 6.40 3.15 3.26
CA GLU A 161 7.33 4.26 3.03
C GLU A 161 7.21 4.90 1.63
N PRO A 162 6.02 5.39 1.24
CA PRO A 162 5.78 5.90 -0.12
C PRO A 162 6.61 7.14 -0.48
N PHE A 163 7.17 7.87 0.50
CA PHE A 163 7.99 9.07 0.28
C PHE A 163 9.50 8.81 0.45
N ALA A 164 9.92 7.55 0.62
CA ALA A 164 11.33 7.21 0.78
C ALA A 164 12.13 7.52 -0.50
N GLY A 165 13.16 8.35 -0.39
CA GLY A 165 14.02 8.73 -1.54
C GLY A 165 13.34 9.61 -2.59
N VAL A 166 12.18 10.18 -2.28
CA VAL A 166 11.43 11.07 -3.18
C VAL A 166 11.85 12.51 -2.95
N ASP A 167 12.11 13.24 -4.05
CA ASP A 167 12.36 14.67 -4.04
C ASP A 167 11.09 15.47 -3.70
N ALA A 168 11.24 16.78 -3.43
CA ALA A 168 10.14 17.64 -2.98
C ALA A 168 8.98 17.71 -3.98
N ASP A 169 9.28 17.84 -5.28
CA ASP A 169 8.26 18.01 -6.33
C ASP A 169 7.42 16.73 -6.49
N ASN A 170 8.08 15.55 -6.56
CA ASN A 170 7.39 14.28 -6.66
C ASN A 170 6.66 13.92 -5.37
N SER A 171 7.21 14.31 -4.20
CA SER A 171 6.53 14.17 -2.90
C SER A 171 5.23 14.96 -2.88
N GLN A 172 5.23 16.18 -3.42
CA GLN A 172 4.03 17.00 -3.50
C GLN A 172 2.97 16.37 -4.43
N VAL A 173 3.38 15.82 -5.58
CA VAL A 173 2.46 15.12 -6.48
C VAL A 173 1.83 13.91 -5.78
N LEU A 174 2.63 13.09 -5.11
CA LEU A 174 2.15 11.90 -4.40
C LEU A 174 1.21 12.27 -3.24
N TYR A 175 1.58 13.29 -2.46
CA TYR A 175 0.74 13.83 -1.39
C TYR A 175 -0.64 14.29 -1.92
N GLN A 176 -0.68 15.07 -2.99
CA GLN A 176 -1.94 15.54 -3.58
C GLN A 176 -2.80 14.37 -4.08
N CYS A 177 -2.19 13.33 -4.64
CA CYS A 177 -2.89 12.11 -5.03
C CYS A 177 -3.50 11.40 -3.81
N ILE A 178 -2.74 11.18 -2.75
CA ILE A 178 -3.24 10.53 -1.53
C ILE A 178 -4.39 11.36 -0.94
N LYS A 179 -4.21 12.69 -0.82
CA LYS A 179 -5.23 13.62 -0.30
C LYS A 179 -6.53 13.58 -1.12
N ARG A 180 -6.41 13.55 -2.45
CA ARG A 180 -7.58 13.40 -3.34
C ARG A 180 -8.29 12.07 -3.10
N LEU A 181 -7.55 10.97 -3.10
CA LEU A 181 -8.11 9.63 -2.93
C LEU A 181 -8.76 9.42 -1.55
N THR A 182 -8.22 10.05 -0.50
CA THR A 182 -8.86 10.06 0.84
C THR A 182 -10.23 10.74 0.79
N LYS A 183 -10.36 11.86 0.05
CA LYS A 183 -11.65 12.53 -0.16
C LYS A 183 -12.65 11.67 -0.98
N GLU A 184 -12.15 10.74 -1.78
CA GLU A 184 -12.94 9.76 -2.51
C GLU A 184 -13.28 8.50 -1.63
N ASN A 185 -13.10 8.59 -0.29
CA ASN A 185 -13.33 7.52 0.68
C ASN A 185 -12.46 6.26 0.49
N ILE A 186 -11.29 6.39 -0.12
CA ILE A 186 -10.29 5.32 -0.11
C ILE A 186 -9.63 5.30 1.27
N THR A 187 -9.52 4.11 1.83
CA THR A 187 -8.91 3.88 3.14
C THR A 187 -7.41 3.64 2.97
N PHE A 188 -6.60 4.22 3.87
CA PHE A 188 -5.16 4.08 3.83
C PHE A 188 -4.61 3.54 5.15
N ILE A 189 -3.61 2.66 5.06
CA ILE A 189 -2.67 2.40 6.15
C ILE A 189 -1.28 2.72 5.61
N ILE A 190 -0.65 3.72 6.19
CA ILE A 190 0.61 4.29 5.71
C ILE A 190 1.68 4.08 6.77
N VAL A 191 2.80 3.46 6.40
CA VAL A 191 4.03 3.47 7.15
C VAL A 191 4.89 4.59 6.60
N GLU A 192 5.22 5.58 7.43
CA GLU A 192 6.05 6.72 6.98
C GLU A 192 6.82 7.32 8.17
N HIS A 193 8.04 7.81 7.89
CA HIS A 193 8.88 8.51 8.85
C HIS A 193 8.75 10.05 8.74
N LYS A 194 8.43 10.55 7.55
CA LYS A 194 8.22 11.99 7.27
C LYS A 194 6.77 12.39 7.58
N MET A 195 6.38 12.30 8.85
CA MET A 195 5.00 12.50 9.30
C MET A 195 4.42 13.87 8.93
N GLN A 196 5.23 14.91 8.91
CA GLN A 196 4.81 16.29 8.59
C GLN A 196 4.11 16.42 7.24
N LEU A 197 4.46 15.58 6.26
CA LEU A 197 3.83 15.59 4.93
C LEU A 197 2.38 15.10 4.92
N LEU A 198 1.94 14.40 5.96
CA LEU A 198 0.64 13.72 5.99
C LEU A 198 -0.26 14.21 7.14
N GLU A 199 0.17 15.20 7.92
CA GLU A 199 -0.53 15.63 9.14
C GLU A 199 -1.99 16.01 8.92
N ASP A 200 -2.30 16.65 7.80
CA ASP A 200 -3.65 17.07 7.44
C ASP A 200 -4.50 15.98 6.75
N ILE A 201 -3.91 14.82 6.47
CA ILE A 201 -4.59 13.67 5.88
C ILE A 201 -4.87 12.61 6.95
N ILE A 202 -3.90 12.39 7.85
CA ILE A 202 -3.97 11.34 8.87
C ILE A 202 -5.01 11.69 9.94
N ASN A 203 -6.00 10.82 10.09
CA ASN A 203 -7.03 10.95 11.14
C ASN A 203 -6.90 9.92 12.26
N LYS A 204 -6.03 8.90 12.08
CA LYS A 204 -5.78 7.87 13.09
C LYS A 204 -4.30 7.51 13.14
N LYS A 205 -3.77 7.32 14.35
CA LYS A 205 -2.38 6.87 14.55
C LYS A 205 -2.39 5.57 15.35
N ILE A 206 -1.62 4.59 14.87
CA ILE A 206 -1.37 3.31 15.54
C ILE A 206 0.12 3.21 15.76
N LYS A 207 0.55 2.98 16.99
CA LYS A 207 1.97 2.91 17.36
C LYS A 207 2.37 1.48 17.66
N LEU A 208 3.40 1.01 16.97
CA LEU A 208 4.04 -0.27 17.22
C LEU A 208 5.38 -0.09 17.95
N ASN A 209 5.58 -0.90 18.97
CA ASN A 209 6.85 -1.00 19.68
C ASN A 209 7.23 -2.48 19.87
N LEU A 210 8.40 -2.86 19.32
CA LEU A 210 8.93 -4.24 19.41
C LEU A 210 7.91 -5.34 19.06
N GLY A 211 7.05 -5.07 18.07
CA GLY A 211 6.06 -6.03 17.58
C GLY A 211 4.71 -6.03 18.30
N GLU A 212 4.51 -5.16 19.28
CA GLU A 212 3.27 -4.99 20.02
C GLU A 212 2.69 -3.60 19.81
N LEU A 213 1.37 -3.43 20.02
CA LEU A 213 0.75 -2.12 20.01
C LEU A 213 1.00 -1.40 21.34
N GLU A 214 1.45 -0.15 21.25
CA GLU A 214 1.46 0.72 22.42
C GLU A 214 0.01 1.14 22.75
N LYS A 215 -0.34 1.02 24.03
CA LYS A 215 -1.65 1.45 24.56
C LYS A 215 -1.74 2.96 24.67
#